data_2eb17b01d4731a48c37c001f9809a179
#
_entry.id   2eb17b01d4731a48c37c001f9809a179
#
_cell.length_a   1.000
_cell.length_b   1.000
_cell.length_c   1.000
_cell.angle_alpha   90.00
_cell.angle_beta   90.00
_cell.angle_gamma   90.00
#
_symmetry.space_group_name_H-M   'P 1'
#
loop_
_entity.id
_entity.type
_entity.pdbx_description
1 polymer ?
#
loop_
_entity_poly.entity_id
_entity_poly.type
_entity_poly.pdbx_seq_one_letter_code
_entity_poly.pdbx_strand_id
1 'polypeptide(L)'
;MKNNPLFVLLFVFAICFTSCKQHQEARRPISQASGTFMKKSAERNKKLIASEEDQIQVVIKKNPKAKFIASAKGYWYSYEIINTLDTITPKKGDVAYFDYEINDLYNNVIYTELELRPQTYYVDEQDIMMGLRYGIK
;
A
#
# COMPACT_ATOMS: atom_id res chain seq x y z
N MET A 1 -71.85 18.02 -14.76
CA MET A 1 -71.24 16.78 -15.34
C MET A 1 -71.10 15.79 -14.20
N LYS A 2 -71.89 14.72 -14.15
CA LYS A 2 -71.86 13.70 -13.11
C LYS A 2 -70.66 12.79 -13.42
N ASN A 3 -69.54 12.93 -12.68
CA ASN A 3 -68.43 12.01 -12.82
C ASN A 3 -68.87 10.63 -12.31
N ASN A 4 -69.05 9.68 -13.21
CA ASN A 4 -69.42 8.33 -12.85
C ASN A 4 -68.30 7.70 -12.05
N PRO A 5 -68.51 7.32 -10.79
CA PRO A 5 -67.44 6.73 -9.95
C PRO A 5 -66.86 5.45 -10.59
N LEU A 6 -67.64 4.78 -11.44
CA LEU A 6 -67.22 3.62 -12.19
C LEU A 6 -66.08 3.93 -13.20
N PHE A 7 -66.11 5.14 -13.81
CA PHE A 7 -65.11 5.56 -14.78
C PHE A 7 -63.76 5.89 -14.08
N VAL A 8 -63.85 6.50 -12.86
CA VAL A 8 -62.68 6.80 -12.04
C VAL A 8 -62.00 5.47 -11.56
N LEU A 9 -62.83 4.52 -11.16
CA LEU A 9 -62.33 3.19 -10.71
C LEU A 9 -61.65 2.44 -11.84
N LEU A 10 -62.20 2.49 -13.07
CA LEU A 10 -61.66 1.85 -14.25
C LEU A 10 -60.34 2.51 -14.68
N PHE A 11 -60.18 3.84 -14.51
CA PHE A 11 -58.98 4.57 -14.84
C PHE A 11 -57.85 4.27 -13.84
N VAL A 12 -58.16 4.17 -12.54
CA VAL A 12 -57.20 3.78 -11.51
C VAL A 12 -56.71 2.34 -11.73
N PHE A 13 -57.60 1.41 -12.12
CA PHE A 13 -57.27 0.04 -12.42
C PHE A 13 -56.35 -0.08 -13.67
N ALA A 14 -56.53 0.75 -14.69
CA ALA A 14 -55.69 0.79 -15.88
C ALA A 14 -54.26 1.26 -15.58
N ILE A 15 -54.07 2.20 -14.62
CA ILE A 15 -52.76 2.68 -14.23
C ILE A 15 -51.96 1.60 -13.48
N CYS A 16 -52.61 0.72 -12.73
CA CYS A 16 -51.91 -0.35 -11.98
C CYS A 16 -51.26 -1.39 -12.91
N PHE A 17 -51.73 -1.55 -14.15
CA PHE A 17 -51.14 -2.49 -15.11
C PHE A 17 -49.93 -1.95 -15.88
N THR A 18 -49.63 -0.64 -15.82
CA THR A 18 -48.47 -0.06 -16.51
C THR A 18 -47.18 -0.09 -15.70
N SER A 19 -47.24 -0.57 -14.46
CA SER A 19 -46.04 -0.73 -13.60
C SER A 19 -45.30 -2.05 -13.90
N CYS A 20 -45.00 -2.33 -15.16
CA CYS A 20 -44.01 -3.34 -15.50
C CYS A 20 -42.60 -2.79 -15.18
N LYS A 21 -42.06 -3.14 -14.02
CA LYS A 21 -40.64 -3.00 -13.79
C LYS A 21 -39.91 -3.84 -14.86
N GLN A 22 -39.22 -3.16 -15.77
CA GLN A 22 -38.26 -3.81 -16.63
C GLN A 22 -37.27 -4.59 -15.74
N HIS A 23 -37.26 -5.89 -15.89
CA HIS A 23 -36.32 -6.76 -15.19
C HIS A 23 -34.92 -6.37 -15.69
N GLN A 24 -34.19 -5.62 -14.90
CA GLN A 24 -32.80 -5.28 -15.21
C GLN A 24 -32.02 -6.59 -15.15
N GLU A 25 -31.62 -7.11 -16.31
CA GLU A 25 -30.74 -8.28 -16.35
C GLU A 25 -29.48 -7.98 -15.51
N ALA A 26 -29.17 -8.89 -14.60
CA ALA A 26 -27.94 -8.81 -13.81
C ALA A 26 -26.75 -8.70 -14.78
N ARG A 27 -25.95 -7.67 -14.61
CA ARG A 27 -24.72 -7.50 -15.42
C ARG A 27 -23.87 -8.75 -15.26
N ARG A 28 -23.54 -9.38 -16.37
CA ARG A 28 -22.61 -10.50 -16.36
C ARG A 28 -21.29 -10.03 -15.75
N PRO A 29 -20.69 -10.76 -14.80
CA PRO A 29 -19.39 -10.41 -14.27
C PRO A 29 -18.40 -10.32 -15.43
N ILE A 30 -17.74 -9.17 -15.56
CA ILE A 30 -16.66 -9.00 -16.53
C ILE A 30 -15.52 -9.85 -16.02
N SER A 31 -15.32 -11.02 -16.62
CA SER A 31 -14.16 -11.86 -16.32
C SER A 31 -12.90 -11.12 -16.76
N GLN A 32 -12.12 -10.65 -15.80
CA GLN A 32 -10.80 -10.05 -16.02
C GLN A 32 -9.71 -11.13 -16.22
N ALA A 33 -10.12 -12.36 -16.50
CA ALA A 33 -9.23 -13.51 -16.70
C ALA A 33 -8.41 -13.46 -18.00
N SER A 34 -8.46 -12.36 -18.76
CA SER A 34 -7.55 -12.18 -19.88
C SER A 34 -6.13 -11.90 -19.34
N GLY A 35 -5.15 -12.70 -19.71
CA GLY A 35 -3.74 -12.51 -19.33
C GLY A 35 -3.18 -11.11 -19.62
N THR A 36 -3.89 -10.29 -20.37
CA THR A 36 -3.58 -8.89 -20.67
C THR A 36 -3.66 -7.99 -19.42
N PHE A 37 -4.59 -8.24 -18.48
CA PHE A 37 -4.70 -7.43 -17.26
C PHE A 37 -3.46 -7.60 -16.37
N MET A 38 -3.08 -8.84 -16.11
CA MET A 38 -1.89 -9.13 -15.29
C MET A 38 -0.62 -8.59 -15.95
N LYS A 39 -0.49 -8.74 -17.29
CA LYS A 39 0.63 -8.19 -18.04
C LYS A 39 0.72 -6.66 -17.91
N LYS A 40 -0.38 -5.95 -18.13
CA LYS A 40 -0.43 -4.48 -17.98
C LYS A 40 -0.13 -4.04 -16.54
N SER A 41 -0.61 -4.78 -15.54
CA SER A 41 -0.32 -4.49 -14.14
C SER A 41 1.16 -4.68 -13.81
N ALA A 42 1.76 -5.76 -14.28
CA ALA A 42 3.20 -6.02 -14.12
C ALA A 42 4.06 -4.97 -14.82
N GLU A 43 3.72 -4.58 -16.06
CA GLU A 43 4.42 -3.53 -16.79
C GLU A 43 4.34 -2.17 -16.09
N ARG A 44 3.16 -1.81 -15.56
CA ARG A 44 2.98 -0.59 -14.76
C ARG A 44 3.85 -0.60 -13.51
N ASN A 45 3.82 -1.70 -12.75
CA ASN A 45 4.61 -1.83 -11.53
C ASN A 45 6.11 -1.79 -11.83
N LYS A 46 6.55 -2.42 -12.92
CA LYS A 46 7.97 -2.36 -13.34
C LYS A 46 8.41 -0.92 -13.67
N LYS A 47 7.56 -0.14 -14.34
CA LYS A 47 7.87 1.27 -14.62
C LYS A 47 7.90 2.12 -13.35
N LEU A 48 6.99 1.86 -12.40
CA LEU A 48 6.95 2.55 -11.12
C LEU A 48 8.23 2.29 -10.33
N ILE A 49 8.62 1.02 -10.17
CA ILE A 49 9.84 0.62 -9.45
C ILE A 49 11.08 1.23 -10.11
N ALA A 50 11.17 1.24 -11.45
CA ALA A 50 12.28 1.86 -12.15
C ALA A 50 12.38 3.37 -11.87
N SER A 51 11.25 4.07 -11.86
CA SER A 51 11.20 5.50 -11.53
C SER A 51 11.60 5.79 -10.08
N GLU A 52 11.19 4.95 -9.14
CA GLU A 52 11.59 5.07 -7.72
C GLU A 52 13.09 4.79 -7.55
N GLU A 53 13.62 3.78 -8.22
CA GLU A 53 15.05 3.46 -8.20
C GLU A 53 15.88 4.61 -8.74
N ASP A 54 15.45 5.26 -9.85
CA ASP A 54 16.14 6.43 -10.40
C ASP A 54 16.20 7.59 -9.39
N GLN A 55 15.13 7.82 -8.63
CA GLN A 55 15.11 8.84 -7.57
C GLN A 55 16.09 8.50 -6.44
N ILE A 56 16.10 7.23 -6.01
CA ILE A 56 17.06 6.76 -4.99
C ILE A 56 18.49 6.95 -5.47
N GLN A 57 18.80 6.62 -6.72
CA GLN A 57 20.15 6.82 -7.31
C GLN A 57 20.57 8.29 -7.31
N VAL A 58 19.63 9.22 -7.53
CA VAL A 58 19.91 10.66 -7.42
C VAL A 58 20.30 11.03 -5.98
N VAL A 59 19.60 10.51 -4.98
CA VAL A 59 19.89 10.77 -3.57
C VAL A 59 21.26 10.18 -3.18
N ILE A 60 21.55 8.97 -3.60
CA ILE A 60 22.85 8.31 -3.37
C ILE A 60 23.99 9.14 -3.95
N LYS A 61 23.85 9.61 -5.19
CA LYS A 61 24.88 10.45 -5.85
C LYS A 61 25.09 11.80 -5.16
N LYS A 62 24.06 12.37 -4.56
CA LYS A 62 24.15 13.62 -3.80
C LYS A 62 24.87 13.46 -2.44
N ASN A 63 24.94 12.25 -1.94
CA ASN A 63 25.54 11.92 -0.64
C ASN A 63 26.79 11.03 -0.77
N PRO A 64 27.88 11.49 -1.40
CA PRO A 64 29.05 10.66 -1.68
C PRO A 64 29.82 10.21 -0.43
N LYS A 65 29.55 10.84 0.74
CA LYS A 65 30.14 10.47 2.01
C LYS A 65 29.50 9.24 2.64
N ALA A 66 28.22 9.00 2.36
CA ALA A 66 27.50 7.84 2.85
C ALA A 66 27.73 6.65 1.91
N LYS A 67 28.22 5.54 2.46
CA LYS A 67 28.41 4.29 1.70
C LYS A 67 27.09 3.53 1.66
N PHE A 68 26.29 3.75 0.63
CA PHE A 68 25.05 3.01 0.43
C PHE A 68 25.31 1.61 -0.09
N ILE A 69 24.59 0.64 0.45
CA ILE A 69 24.65 -0.78 0.10
C ILE A 69 23.26 -1.22 -0.35
N ALA A 70 23.17 -1.79 -1.55
CA ALA A 70 21.92 -2.37 -2.05
C ALA A 70 21.66 -3.72 -1.38
N SER A 71 20.53 -3.88 -0.76
CA SER A 71 20.08 -5.17 -0.22
C SER A 71 19.37 -5.99 -1.30
N ALA A 72 19.58 -7.30 -1.32
CA ALA A 72 18.83 -8.24 -2.16
C ALA A 72 17.33 -8.27 -1.83
N LYS A 73 16.90 -7.62 -0.75
CA LYS A 73 15.52 -7.51 -0.29
C LYS A 73 14.80 -6.24 -0.80
N GLY A 74 15.45 -5.45 -1.66
CA GLY A 74 14.83 -4.28 -2.30
C GLY A 74 14.84 -3.02 -1.46
N TYR A 75 15.83 -2.82 -0.63
CA TYR A 75 16.08 -1.56 0.07
C TYR A 75 17.57 -1.20 0.02
N TRP A 76 17.86 0.08 0.23
CA TRP A 76 19.21 0.59 0.36
C TRP A 76 19.47 0.99 1.81
N TYR A 77 20.67 0.78 2.30
CA TYR A 77 21.07 1.16 3.65
C TYR A 77 22.48 1.69 3.68
N SER A 78 22.78 2.47 4.69
CA SER A 78 24.13 2.92 5.01
C SER A 78 24.29 2.95 6.53
N TYR A 79 25.50 2.75 7.00
CA TYR A 79 25.83 2.91 8.40
C TYR A 79 26.49 4.26 8.62
N GLU A 80 26.03 5.03 9.59
CA GLU A 80 26.73 6.22 10.08
C GLU A 80 27.86 5.84 11.04
N ILE A 81 27.56 4.90 11.95
CA ILE A 81 28.52 4.35 12.92
C ILE A 81 28.46 2.84 12.84
N ILE A 82 29.61 2.21 12.65
CA ILE A 82 29.72 0.74 12.67
C ILE A 82 30.45 0.34 13.96
N ASN A 83 29.80 -0.45 14.79
CA ASN A 83 30.47 -1.10 15.92
C ASN A 83 31.18 -2.36 15.43
N THR A 84 32.48 -2.29 15.27
CA THR A 84 33.30 -3.43 14.81
C THR A 84 33.68 -4.40 15.93
N LEU A 85 33.42 -4.04 17.17
CA LEU A 85 33.74 -4.86 18.34
C LEU A 85 32.64 -5.84 18.68
N ASP A 86 31.39 -5.49 18.32
CA ASP A 86 30.23 -6.34 18.56
C ASP A 86 29.83 -7.05 17.25
N THR A 87 29.90 -8.36 17.26
CA THR A 87 29.52 -9.23 16.13
C THR A 87 28.21 -9.97 16.39
N ILE A 88 27.54 -9.67 17.52
CA ILE A 88 26.30 -10.34 17.88
C ILE A 88 25.16 -9.66 17.12
N THR A 89 24.44 -10.45 16.31
CA THR A 89 23.20 -10.01 15.64
C THR A 89 21.99 -10.63 16.30
N PRO A 90 20.85 -9.91 16.36
CA PRO A 90 19.62 -10.42 16.95
C PRO A 90 19.11 -11.67 16.24
N LYS A 91 18.64 -12.65 17.01
CA LYS A 91 18.06 -13.89 16.54
C LYS A 91 16.57 -13.94 16.80
N LYS A 92 15.88 -14.87 16.14
CA LYS A 92 14.44 -15.09 16.38
C LYS A 92 14.16 -15.29 17.88
N GLY A 93 13.20 -14.52 18.40
CA GLY A 93 12.80 -14.52 19.81
C GLY A 93 13.55 -13.54 20.70
N ASP A 94 14.61 -12.91 20.20
CA ASP A 94 15.27 -11.81 20.92
C ASP A 94 14.38 -10.57 20.92
N VAL A 95 14.64 -9.67 21.88
CA VAL A 95 13.93 -8.40 21.99
C VAL A 95 14.88 -7.26 21.63
N ALA A 96 14.56 -6.52 20.58
CA ALA A 96 15.27 -5.33 20.17
C ALA A 96 14.53 -4.07 20.62
N TYR A 97 15.26 -3.12 21.21
CA TYR A 97 14.78 -1.78 21.54
C TYR A 97 15.46 -0.79 20.61
N PHE A 98 14.69 0.06 19.95
CA PHE A 98 15.23 1.04 19.02
C PHE A 98 14.32 2.25 18.88
N ASP A 99 14.93 3.35 18.50
CA ASP A 99 14.26 4.57 18.10
C ASP A 99 14.48 4.78 16.61
N TYR A 100 13.54 5.43 15.93
CA TYR A 100 13.67 5.75 14.53
C TYR A 100 12.84 6.99 14.17
N GLU A 101 13.21 7.63 13.10
CA GLU A 101 12.43 8.68 12.46
C GLU A 101 12.13 8.31 11.00
N ILE A 102 11.11 8.91 10.43
CA ILE A 102 10.74 8.71 9.04
C ILE A 102 10.91 10.03 8.30
N ASN A 103 11.73 9.99 7.26
CA ASN A 103 12.01 11.12 6.40
C ASN A 103 11.61 10.77 4.96
N ASP A 104 11.31 11.79 4.16
CA ASP A 104 11.21 11.62 2.72
C ASP A 104 12.61 11.50 2.07
N LEU A 105 12.65 11.24 0.75
CA LEU A 105 13.91 11.14 0.00
C LEU A 105 14.70 12.46 -0.04
N TYR A 106 14.09 13.57 0.32
CA TYR A 106 14.71 14.90 0.40
C TYR A 106 15.12 15.28 1.81
N ASN A 107 15.02 14.35 2.75
CA ASN A 107 15.37 14.53 4.16
C ASN A 107 14.42 15.46 4.93
N ASN A 108 13.17 15.64 4.44
CA ASN A 108 12.14 16.30 5.23
C ASN A 108 11.54 15.31 6.20
N VAL A 109 11.49 15.67 7.47
CA VAL A 109 10.93 14.80 8.52
C VAL A 109 9.43 14.68 8.33
N ILE A 110 8.94 13.44 8.21
CA ILE A 110 7.51 13.09 8.15
C ILE A 110 7.01 12.75 9.55
N TYR A 111 7.77 11.92 10.28
CA TYR A 111 7.50 11.58 11.66
C TYR A 111 8.81 11.64 12.47
N THR A 112 8.78 12.37 13.56
CA THR A 112 9.91 12.50 14.48
C THR A 112 10.03 11.28 15.40
N GLU A 113 11.21 11.03 15.91
CA GLU A 113 11.48 10.01 16.93
C GLU A 113 10.58 10.16 18.17
N LEU A 114 10.29 11.39 18.60
CA LEU A 114 9.40 11.68 19.73
C LEU A 114 7.94 11.26 19.45
N GLU A 115 7.46 11.44 18.23
CA GLU A 115 6.10 11.04 17.82
C GLU A 115 5.97 9.52 17.73
N LEU A 116 7.01 8.85 17.21
CA LEU A 116 7.03 7.41 17.05
C LEU A 116 7.29 6.66 18.36
N ARG A 117 7.91 7.31 19.33
CA ARG A 117 8.31 6.76 20.64
C ARG A 117 9.23 5.55 20.51
N PRO A 118 9.99 5.20 21.59
CA PRO A 118 10.79 3.99 21.60
C PRO A 118 9.98 2.74 21.26
N GLN A 119 10.49 1.92 20.37
CA GLN A 119 9.86 0.71 19.90
C GLN A 119 10.49 -0.53 20.51
N THR A 120 9.64 -1.51 20.78
CA THR A 120 10.06 -2.85 21.20
C THR A 120 9.67 -3.83 20.11
N TYR A 121 10.63 -4.56 19.59
CA TYR A 121 10.43 -5.54 18.54
C TYR A 121 10.85 -6.93 18.98
N TYR A 122 9.93 -7.87 18.93
CA TYR A 122 10.22 -9.29 19.09
C TYR A 122 10.65 -9.86 17.75
N VAL A 123 11.94 -10.13 17.64
CA VAL A 123 12.59 -10.48 16.35
C VAL A 123 11.95 -11.71 15.71
N ASP A 124 11.46 -11.54 14.47
CA ASP A 124 10.76 -12.58 13.68
C ASP A 124 9.49 -13.17 14.30
N GLU A 125 8.96 -12.58 15.35
CA GLU A 125 7.68 -12.97 15.96
C GLU A 125 6.57 -11.94 15.69
N GLN A 126 6.95 -10.73 15.25
CA GLN A 126 6.04 -9.67 14.89
C GLN A 126 6.28 -9.24 13.44
N ASP A 127 5.20 -8.84 12.77
CA ASP A 127 5.29 -8.24 11.44
C ASP A 127 5.58 -6.73 11.56
N ILE A 128 6.71 -6.33 11.02
CA ILE A 128 7.11 -4.93 10.85
C ILE A 128 7.53 -4.68 9.39
N MET A 129 7.72 -3.42 9.03
CA MET A 129 8.22 -3.06 7.70
C MET A 129 9.51 -3.83 7.38
N MET A 130 9.60 -4.35 6.16
CA MET A 130 10.70 -5.23 5.73
C MET A 130 12.08 -4.57 5.91
N GLY A 131 12.21 -3.28 5.62
CA GLY A 131 13.45 -2.53 5.83
C GLY A 131 13.90 -2.53 7.28
N LEU A 132 12.99 -2.27 8.24
CA LEU A 132 13.29 -2.33 9.68
C LEU A 132 13.63 -3.75 10.13
N ARG A 133 12.84 -4.74 9.69
CA ARG A 133 13.05 -6.15 10.03
C ARG A 133 14.45 -6.65 9.68
N TYR A 134 14.96 -6.26 8.53
CA TYR A 134 16.30 -6.67 8.09
C TYR A 134 17.40 -5.69 8.49
N GLY A 135 17.05 -4.45 8.79
CA GLY A 135 18.02 -3.46 9.29
C GLY A 135 18.40 -3.65 10.75
N ILE A 136 17.53 -4.30 11.54
CA ILE A 136 17.78 -4.61 12.95
C ILE A 136 18.63 -5.90 13.10
N LYS A 137 18.65 -6.75 12.11
CA LYS A 137 19.41 -8.02 12.09
C LYS A 137 20.80 -7.86 11.50
#